data_7cf7ed05ac463e063c115cd9ff1d4c86
#
_entry.id   7cf7ed05ac463e063c115cd9ff1d4c86
#
_cell.length_a   1.000
_cell.length_b   1.000
_cell.length_c   1.000
_cell.angle_alpha   90.00
_cell.angle_beta   90.00
_cell.angle_gamma   90.00
#
_symmetry.space_group_name_H-M   'P 1'
#
loop_
_entity.id
_entity.type
_entity.pdbx_description
1 polymer ?
#
loop_
_entity_poly.entity_id
_entity_poly.type
_entity_poly.pdbx_seq_one_letter_code
_entity_poly.pdbx_strand_id
1 'polypeptide(L)'
;MYFCGHCVSVCPVGALMDKPSIKKGRPWKTKKVRTVCCYCGVGCSLVLHVKQGEILKVTADIHSPPNYGSLCVKGRYGFEFYKSLDRLKSPLIRDRIDLPFRETSWDEAIDLVAKKLMDIKQKYGPDSFGCLSSSRGTNEENI
;
A
#
# COMPACT_ATOMS: atom_id res chain seq x y z
N MET A 1 15.05 -2.80 -17.67
CA MET A 1 14.10 -1.71 -17.99
C MET A 1 12.87 -1.88 -17.10
N TYR A 2 12.50 -0.87 -16.34
CA TYR A 2 11.34 -0.96 -15.46
C TYR A 2 10.10 -0.49 -16.21
N PHE A 3 9.11 -1.35 -16.35
CA PHE A 3 7.86 -1.07 -17.05
C PHE A 3 6.93 -0.17 -16.22
N CYS A 4 7.28 1.11 -16.05
CA CYS A 4 6.49 2.04 -15.24
C CYS A 4 5.16 2.47 -15.91
N GLY A 5 4.96 2.21 -17.19
CA GLY A 5 3.76 2.58 -17.94
C GLY A 5 3.63 4.06 -18.26
N HIS A 6 4.68 4.87 -18.09
CA HIS A 6 4.61 6.30 -18.39
C HIS A 6 4.38 6.55 -19.88
N CYS A 7 5.01 5.78 -20.75
CA CYS A 7 4.76 5.85 -22.20
C CYS A 7 3.28 5.67 -22.58
N VAL A 8 2.57 4.78 -21.86
CA VAL A 8 1.13 4.59 -22.05
C VAL A 8 0.34 5.83 -21.65
N SER A 9 0.73 6.46 -20.51
CA SER A 9 -0.02 7.61 -19.98
C SER A 9 0.17 8.89 -20.80
N VAL A 10 1.29 9.04 -21.52
CA VAL A 10 1.60 10.23 -22.33
C VAL A 10 1.31 10.04 -23.82
N CYS A 11 0.87 8.84 -24.26
CA CYS A 11 0.57 8.57 -25.64
C CYS A 11 -0.68 9.37 -26.09
N PRO A 12 -0.56 10.37 -26.99
CA PRO A 12 -1.68 11.27 -27.32
C PRO A 12 -2.74 10.60 -28.19
N VAL A 13 -2.38 9.55 -28.90
CA VAL A 13 -3.27 8.85 -29.84
C VAL A 13 -3.81 7.53 -29.29
N GLY A 14 -3.43 7.14 -28.06
CA GLY A 14 -3.88 5.89 -27.44
C GLY A 14 -3.38 4.61 -28.15
N ALA A 15 -2.31 4.72 -28.93
CA ALA A 15 -1.71 3.57 -29.60
C ALA A 15 -1.04 2.61 -28.62
N LEU A 16 -0.57 3.15 -27.49
CA LEU A 16 -0.01 2.37 -26.40
C LEU A 16 -1.08 2.17 -25.32
N MET A 17 -1.36 0.92 -25.00
CA MET A 17 -2.31 0.56 -23.94
C MET A 17 -1.70 -0.46 -22.99
N ASP A 18 -2.00 -0.35 -21.71
CA ASP A 18 -1.60 -1.37 -20.76
C ASP A 18 -2.52 -2.58 -20.83
N LYS A 19 -1.93 -3.73 -21.12
CA LYS A 19 -2.64 -4.99 -21.27
C LYS A 19 -3.59 -5.32 -20.09
N PRO A 20 -3.22 -5.06 -18.82
CA PRO A 20 -4.10 -5.30 -17.68
C PRO A 20 -5.41 -4.47 -17.69
N SER A 21 -5.44 -3.31 -18.34
CA SER A 21 -6.65 -2.46 -18.38
C SER A 21 -7.56 -2.72 -19.58
N ILE A 22 -7.09 -3.52 -20.56
CA ILE A 22 -7.88 -3.87 -21.73
C ILE A 22 -9.11 -4.68 -21.29
N LYS A 23 -10.30 -4.30 -21.80
CA LYS A 23 -11.61 -4.95 -21.54
C LYS A 23 -12.13 -4.84 -20.09
N LYS A 24 -11.47 -4.13 -19.18
CA LYS A 24 -11.95 -3.99 -17.78
C LYS A 24 -13.12 -3.01 -17.60
N GLY A 25 -13.54 -2.31 -18.63
CA GLY A 25 -14.71 -1.44 -18.58
C GLY A 25 -14.53 -0.14 -19.35
N ARG A 26 -15.64 0.52 -19.62
CA ARG A 26 -15.63 1.82 -20.30
C ARG A 26 -15.44 2.95 -19.29
N PRO A 27 -14.66 4.02 -19.60
CA PRO A 27 -14.36 5.09 -18.66
C PRO A 27 -15.60 5.72 -18.00
N TRP A 28 -16.69 5.89 -18.73
CA TRP A 28 -17.95 6.47 -18.22
C TRP A 28 -18.79 5.52 -17.35
N LYS A 29 -18.39 4.25 -17.24
CA LYS A 29 -19.03 3.25 -16.35
C LYS A 29 -18.19 3.00 -15.09
N THR A 30 -17.16 3.82 -14.84
CA THR A 30 -16.29 3.70 -13.68
C THR A 30 -16.39 4.95 -12.81
N LYS A 31 -16.43 4.76 -11.49
CA LYS A 31 -16.27 5.84 -10.51
C LYS A 31 -14.79 6.15 -10.36
N LYS A 32 -14.41 7.42 -10.43
CA LYS A 32 -13.06 7.89 -10.15
C LYS A 32 -12.96 8.30 -8.68
N VAL A 33 -12.01 7.74 -7.96
CA VAL A 33 -11.75 8.04 -6.55
C VAL A 33 -10.30 8.52 -6.42
N ARG A 34 -10.11 9.75 -5.93
CA ARG A 34 -8.78 10.28 -5.64
C ARG A 34 -8.29 9.75 -4.30
N THR A 35 -7.02 9.41 -4.23
CA THR A 35 -6.36 8.92 -3.02
C THR A 35 -4.85 9.11 -3.11
N VAL A 36 -4.14 8.76 -2.06
CA VAL A 36 -2.68 8.81 -1.97
C VAL A 36 -2.11 7.40 -2.10
N CYS A 37 -0.94 7.30 -2.72
CA CYS A 37 -0.21 6.04 -2.85
C CYS A 37 0.32 5.57 -1.50
N CYS A 38 0.11 4.30 -1.18
CA CYS A 38 0.52 3.68 0.09
C CYS A 38 1.90 3.01 0.04
N TYR A 39 2.70 3.20 -1.02
CA TYR A 39 3.96 2.44 -1.18
C TYR A 39 5.21 3.11 -0.62
N CYS A 40 5.24 4.41 -0.52
CA CYS A 40 6.42 5.12 0.01
C CYS A 40 6.07 6.56 0.42
N GLY A 41 6.97 7.21 1.14
CA GLY A 41 6.81 8.57 1.66
C GLY A 41 6.71 9.69 0.62
N VAL A 42 6.83 9.38 -0.70
CA VAL A 42 6.58 10.37 -1.76
C VAL A 42 5.12 10.86 -1.76
N GLY A 43 4.16 10.01 -1.37
CA GLY A 43 2.76 10.42 -1.26
C GLY A 43 2.10 10.78 -2.59
N CYS A 44 2.42 10.05 -3.67
CA CYS A 44 1.87 10.31 -5.01
C CYS A 44 0.35 10.30 -5.03
N SER A 45 -0.25 11.29 -5.69
CA SER A 45 -1.69 11.38 -5.90
C SER A 45 -2.16 10.40 -6.98
N LEU A 46 -3.10 9.55 -6.61
CA LEU A 46 -3.68 8.50 -7.46
C LEU A 46 -5.15 8.78 -7.78
N VAL A 47 -5.58 8.29 -8.92
CA VAL A 47 -7.00 8.16 -9.29
C VAL A 47 -7.30 6.68 -9.50
N LEU A 48 -8.10 6.11 -8.60
CA LEU A 48 -8.61 4.76 -8.71
C LEU A 48 -9.84 4.75 -9.62
N HIS A 49 -9.84 3.89 -10.62
CA HIS A 49 -11.00 3.65 -11.48
C HIS A 49 -11.74 2.43 -10.94
N VAL A 50 -12.86 2.68 -10.26
CA VAL A 50 -13.61 1.66 -9.51
C VAL A 50 -14.92 1.32 -10.23
N LYS A 51 -15.25 0.02 -10.29
CA LYS A 51 -16.53 -0.47 -10.77
C LYS A 51 -16.99 -1.62 -9.88
N GLN A 52 -18.21 -1.53 -9.35
CA GLN A 52 -18.80 -2.56 -8.47
C GLN A 52 -17.90 -2.94 -7.29
N GLY A 53 -17.23 -1.97 -6.67
CA GLY A 53 -16.31 -2.21 -5.55
C GLY A 53 -14.91 -2.70 -5.93
N GLU A 54 -14.64 -2.93 -7.22
CA GLU A 54 -13.34 -3.39 -7.69
C GLU A 54 -12.52 -2.27 -8.34
N ILE A 55 -11.23 -2.21 -8.03
CA ILE A 55 -10.26 -1.34 -8.69
C ILE A 55 -9.88 -1.99 -10.03
N LEU A 56 -10.22 -1.34 -11.14
CA LEU A 56 -9.92 -1.84 -12.47
C LEU A 56 -8.55 -1.39 -12.97
N LYS A 57 -8.19 -0.15 -12.66
CA LYS A 57 -6.88 0.45 -12.98
C LYS A 57 -6.60 1.65 -12.09
N VAL A 58 -5.35 2.04 -12.05
CA VAL A 58 -4.88 3.25 -11.36
C VAL A 58 -4.23 4.18 -12.37
N THR A 59 -4.56 5.46 -12.30
CA THR A 59 -3.89 6.53 -13.05
C THR A 59 -3.39 7.60 -12.07
N ALA A 60 -2.44 8.43 -12.52
CA ALA A 60 -2.03 9.59 -11.73
C ALA A 60 -3.04 10.73 -11.87
N ASP A 61 -3.10 11.59 -10.86
CA ASP A 61 -3.75 12.90 -10.98
C ASP A 61 -2.75 13.90 -11.59
N ILE A 62 -3.06 14.41 -12.77
CA ILE A 62 -2.15 15.30 -13.50
C ILE A 62 -2.04 16.70 -12.89
N HIS A 63 -3.00 17.07 -12.05
CA HIS A 63 -3.07 18.40 -11.43
C HIS A 63 -2.61 18.41 -9.98
N SER A 64 -2.31 17.26 -9.40
CA SER A 64 -1.97 17.15 -7.98
C SER A 64 -0.50 16.88 -7.74
N PRO A 65 0.13 17.62 -6.78
CA PRO A 65 1.47 17.28 -6.31
C PRO A 65 1.44 15.92 -5.55
N PRO A 66 2.60 15.30 -5.31
CA PRO A 66 3.92 15.71 -5.79
C PRO A 66 4.28 15.18 -7.18
N ASN A 67 3.44 14.35 -7.77
CA ASN A 67 3.78 13.53 -8.94
C ASN A 67 3.27 14.05 -10.28
N TYR A 68 2.34 15.02 -10.31
CA TYR A 68 1.85 15.69 -11.53
C TYR A 68 1.69 14.77 -12.75
N GLY A 69 0.93 13.70 -12.59
CA GLY A 69 0.65 12.75 -13.67
C GLY A 69 1.64 11.58 -13.80
N SER A 70 2.77 11.60 -13.09
CA SER A 70 3.76 10.53 -13.14
C SER A 70 3.52 9.50 -12.04
N LEU A 71 3.74 8.22 -12.35
CA LEU A 71 3.71 7.12 -11.38
C LEU A 71 4.82 6.13 -11.67
N CYS A 72 5.40 5.58 -10.62
CA CYS A 72 6.25 4.41 -10.74
C CYS A 72 5.43 3.14 -10.99
N VAL A 73 6.11 2.04 -11.28
CA VAL A 73 5.47 0.73 -11.54
C VAL A 73 4.56 0.28 -10.39
N LYS A 74 4.97 0.49 -9.12
CA LYS A 74 4.18 0.09 -7.96
C LYS A 74 2.89 0.89 -7.83
N GLY A 75 2.96 2.21 -7.92
CA GLY A 75 1.78 3.07 -7.84
C GLY A 75 0.78 2.81 -8.95
N ARG A 76 1.26 2.44 -10.16
CA ARG A 76 0.39 2.18 -11.31
C ARG A 76 -0.19 0.77 -11.35
N TYR A 77 0.60 -0.25 -11.05
CA TYR A 77 0.23 -1.65 -11.26
C TYR A 77 0.16 -2.48 -9.98
N GLY A 78 0.72 -1.99 -8.88
CA GLY A 78 0.81 -2.74 -7.63
C GLY A 78 -0.48 -2.79 -6.81
N PHE A 79 -1.61 -2.32 -7.29
CA PHE A 79 -2.85 -2.19 -6.51
C PHE A 79 -3.57 -3.53 -6.25
N GLU A 80 -3.20 -4.61 -6.91
CA GLU A 80 -3.93 -5.90 -6.78
C GLU A 80 -3.71 -6.58 -5.42
N PHE A 81 -2.76 -6.12 -4.60
CA PHE A 81 -2.50 -6.69 -3.27
C PHE A 81 -3.73 -6.71 -2.36
N TYR A 82 -4.69 -5.79 -2.52
CA TYR A 82 -5.88 -5.75 -1.68
C TYR A 82 -6.81 -6.96 -1.88
N LYS A 83 -6.66 -7.68 -3.00
CA LYS A 83 -7.41 -8.90 -3.32
C LYS A 83 -6.65 -10.18 -2.95
N SER A 84 -5.39 -10.09 -2.53
CA SER A 84 -4.60 -11.27 -2.18
C SER A 84 -5.30 -12.07 -1.08
N LEU A 85 -5.39 -13.37 -1.27
CA LEU A 85 -5.91 -14.29 -0.24
C LEU A 85 -4.97 -14.40 0.96
N ASP A 86 -3.67 -14.16 0.73
CA ASP A 86 -2.64 -14.18 1.77
C ASP A 86 -2.58 -12.89 2.58
N ARG A 87 -3.42 -11.89 2.24
CA ARG A 87 -3.45 -10.64 2.97
C ARG A 87 -3.99 -10.84 4.37
N LEU A 88 -3.21 -10.47 5.38
CA LEU A 88 -3.66 -10.45 6.78
C LEU A 88 -4.79 -9.44 6.93
N LYS A 89 -5.88 -9.86 7.58
CA LYS A 89 -7.08 -9.04 7.85
C LYS A 89 -7.28 -8.77 9.33
N SER A 90 -6.63 -9.54 10.17
CA SER A 90 -6.62 -9.45 11.62
C SER A 90 -5.19 -9.55 12.15
N PRO A 91 -4.90 -9.01 13.33
CA PRO A 91 -3.62 -9.24 13.98
C PRO A 91 -3.40 -10.71 14.28
N LEU A 92 -2.15 -11.13 14.18
CA LEU A 92 -1.71 -12.49 14.50
C LEU A 92 -0.71 -12.45 15.65
N ILE A 93 -0.94 -13.22 16.68
CA ILE A 93 -0.01 -13.38 17.80
C ILE A 93 0.40 -14.85 17.98
N ARG A 94 1.56 -15.05 18.61
CA ARG A 94 2.02 -16.36 19.06
C ARG A 94 2.75 -16.23 20.38
N ASP A 95 2.61 -17.22 21.26
CA ASP A 95 3.21 -17.18 22.57
C ASP A 95 4.72 -17.49 22.52
N ARG A 96 5.13 -18.37 21.60
CA ARG A 96 6.53 -18.76 21.38
C ARG A 96 6.84 -18.85 19.89
N ILE A 97 8.11 -18.74 19.54
CA ILE A 97 8.58 -18.73 18.14
C ILE A 97 8.30 -20.04 17.39
N ASP A 98 8.22 -21.14 18.12
CA ASP A 98 7.96 -22.49 17.61
C ASP A 98 6.47 -22.83 17.50
N LEU A 99 5.58 -21.98 18.01
CA LEU A 99 4.14 -22.18 17.95
C LEU A 99 3.51 -21.48 16.72
N PRO A 100 2.39 -22.01 16.22
CA PRO A 100 1.65 -21.36 15.15
C PRO A 100 1.07 -20.01 15.60
N PHE A 101 0.87 -19.13 14.63
CA PHE A 101 0.13 -17.90 14.86
C PHE A 101 -1.36 -18.18 15.07
N ARG A 102 -1.99 -17.43 15.97
CA ARG A 102 -3.44 -17.37 16.13
C ARG A 102 -3.96 -15.96 15.87
N GLU A 103 -5.18 -15.86 15.35
CA GLU A 103 -5.87 -14.59 15.20
C GLU A 103 -6.27 -14.02 16.56
N THR A 104 -6.26 -12.69 16.65
CA THR A 104 -6.62 -11.96 17.87
C THR A 104 -7.25 -10.60 17.55
N SER A 105 -7.76 -9.91 18.56
CA SER A 105 -8.21 -8.52 18.44
C SER A 105 -7.03 -7.54 18.39
N TRP A 106 -7.30 -6.33 17.90
CA TRP A 106 -6.31 -5.24 17.94
C TRP A 106 -5.95 -4.86 19.36
N ASP A 107 -6.91 -4.82 20.27
CA ASP A 107 -6.68 -4.46 21.67
C ASP A 107 -5.74 -5.47 22.33
N GLU A 108 -6.02 -6.78 22.22
CA GLU A 108 -5.15 -7.82 22.76
C GLU A 108 -3.73 -7.77 22.15
N ALA A 109 -3.62 -7.55 20.84
CA ALA A 109 -2.31 -7.47 20.19
C ALA A 109 -1.49 -6.28 20.67
N ILE A 110 -2.11 -5.09 20.78
CA ILE A 110 -1.45 -3.86 21.22
C ILE A 110 -1.04 -3.99 22.70
N ASP A 111 -1.93 -4.48 23.57
CA ASP A 111 -1.64 -4.68 24.97
C ASP A 111 -0.47 -5.66 25.18
N LEU A 112 -0.45 -6.75 24.41
CA LEU A 112 0.65 -7.71 24.46
C LEU A 112 1.98 -7.08 24.08
N VAL A 113 2.01 -6.30 22.98
CA VAL A 113 3.22 -5.60 22.52
C VAL A 113 3.67 -4.58 23.55
N ALA A 114 2.75 -3.73 24.02
CA ALA A 114 3.06 -2.69 25.02
C ALA A 114 3.63 -3.31 26.30
N LYS A 115 3.01 -4.35 26.83
CA LYS A 115 3.48 -5.06 28.02
C LYS A 115 4.87 -5.63 27.81
N LYS A 116 5.12 -6.35 26.72
CA LYS A 116 6.45 -6.93 26.44
C LYS A 116 7.53 -5.85 26.27
N LEU A 117 7.23 -4.74 25.61
CA LEU A 117 8.17 -3.62 25.50
C LEU A 117 8.49 -2.99 26.87
N MET A 118 7.45 -2.80 27.71
CA MET A 118 7.65 -2.31 29.09
C MET A 118 8.50 -3.25 29.93
N ASP A 119 8.24 -4.55 29.87
CA ASP A 119 9.02 -5.57 30.60
C ASP A 119 10.50 -5.57 30.17
N ILE A 120 10.77 -5.47 28.85
CA ILE A 120 12.13 -5.38 28.32
C ILE A 120 12.81 -4.09 28.79
N LYS A 121 12.11 -2.96 28.72
CA LYS A 121 12.62 -1.67 29.17
C LYS A 121 13.00 -1.69 30.65
N GLN A 122 12.15 -2.28 31.49
CA GLN A 122 12.41 -2.39 32.94
C GLN A 122 13.58 -3.31 33.22
N LYS A 123 13.73 -4.41 32.49
CA LYS A 123 14.77 -5.41 32.72
C LYS A 123 16.14 -5.03 32.17
N TYR A 124 16.17 -4.40 31.00
CA TYR A 124 17.42 -4.17 30.25
C TYR A 124 17.72 -2.69 29.98
N GLY A 125 16.85 -1.77 30.39
CA GLY A 125 16.99 -0.33 30.15
C GLY A 125 16.49 0.14 28.77
N PRO A 126 16.42 1.46 28.54
CA PRO A 126 15.90 2.05 27.31
C PRO A 126 16.76 1.75 26.08
N ASP A 127 18.05 1.53 26.24
CA ASP A 127 19.00 1.26 25.14
C ASP A 127 18.89 -0.16 24.57
N SER A 128 17.94 -0.97 25.09
CA SER A 128 17.66 -2.32 24.59
C SER A 128 16.82 -2.34 23.32
N PHE A 129 16.38 -1.18 22.82
CA PHE A 129 15.55 -1.06 21.62
C PHE A 129 16.33 -0.52 20.43
N GLY A 130 16.09 -1.12 19.28
CA GLY A 130 16.51 -0.59 17.99
C GLY A 130 15.31 -0.47 17.05
N CYS A 131 15.29 0.57 16.22
CA CYS A 131 14.27 0.79 15.22
C CYS A 131 14.90 0.83 13.83
N LEU A 132 14.31 0.14 12.88
CA LEU A 132 14.66 0.22 11.47
C LEU A 132 13.52 0.91 10.74
N SER A 133 13.84 2.00 10.07
CA SER A 133 12.91 2.80 9.29
C SER A 133 13.33 2.85 7.83
N SER A 134 12.41 3.11 6.91
CA SER A 134 12.68 3.10 5.48
C SER A 134 11.85 4.14 4.73
N SER A 135 12.47 4.82 3.77
CA SER A 135 11.77 5.70 2.81
C SER A 135 10.75 4.96 1.93
N ARG A 136 10.73 3.62 1.99
CA ARG A 136 9.73 2.78 1.30
C ARG A 136 8.45 2.56 2.11
N GLY A 137 8.42 2.96 3.37
CA GLY A 137 7.21 3.11 4.15
C GLY A 137 6.52 4.44 3.86
N THR A 138 5.27 4.58 4.29
CA THR A 138 4.59 5.88 4.29
C THR A 138 5.14 6.78 5.38
N ASN A 139 4.81 8.08 5.35
CA ASN A 139 5.24 8.99 6.39
C ASN A 139 4.66 8.59 7.75
N GLU A 140 3.42 8.11 7.76
CA GLU A 140 2.72 7.64 8.97
C GLU A 140 3.37 6.40 9.59
N GLU A 141 4.04 5.57 8.80
CA GLU A 141 4.78 4.38 9.29
C GLU A 141 6.15 4.75 9.90
N ASN A 142 6.63 5.98 9.68
CA ASN A 142 7.95 6.44 10.10
C ASN A 142 7.91 7.47 11.24
N ILE A 143 6.73 7.76 11.80
CA ILE A 143 6.55 8.69 12.94
C ILE A 143 6.68 7.98 14.28
#